data_2ccd24caf0a603d7125aa0dab685cd60
#
_entry.id   2ccd24caf0a603d7125aa0dab685cd60
#
_cell.length_a   1.000
_cell.length_b   1.000
_cell.length_c   1.000
_cell.angle_alpha   90.00
_cell.angle_beta   90.00
_cell.angle_gamma   90.00
#
_symmetry.space_group_name_H-M   'P 1'
#
loop_
_entity.id
_entity.type
_entity.pdbx_description
1 polymer ?
#
loop_
_entity_poly.entity_id
_entity_poly.type
_entity_poly.pdbx_seq_one_letter_code
_entity_poly.pdbx_strand_id
1 'polypeptide(L)'
;MFVVIFGRMSCPFCVRAKHLAEHLENSGKIDGYRYVDMPSEGVTKEDIAKTAGKPIHTVPQIFVDQQHIGGFTEFDQYVRDKQLLAS
;
A
#
# COMPACT_ATOMS: atom_id res chain seq x y z
N MET A 1 -0.47 -13.15 3.63
CA MET A 1 -0.76 -11.68 3.57
C MET A 1 -0.24 -11.14 2.25
N PHE A 2 -1.10 -10.51 1.48
CA PHE A 2 -0.75 -9.91 0.20
C PHE A 2 -1.07 -8.41 0.24
N VAL A 3 -0.11 -7.58 -0.20
CA VAL A 3 -0.23 -6.11 -0.11
C VAL A 3 -0.42 -5.52 -1.50
N VAL A 4 -1.40 -4.62 -1.64
CA VAL A 4 -1.59 -3.87 -2.88
C VAL A 4 -1.45 -2.38 -2.56
N ILE A 5 -0.60 -1.70 -3.32
CA ILE A 5 -0.33 -0.28 -3.14
C ILE A 5 -0.76 0.47 -4.39
N PHE A 6 -1.64 1.44 -4.22
CA PHE A 6 -2.05 2.34 -5.30
C PHE A 6 -1.31 3.66 -5.12
N GLY A 7 -0.54 4.06 -6.11
CA GLY A 7 0.23 5.28 -6.01
C GLY A 7 0.79 5.72 -7.35
N ARG A 8 1.79 6.58 -7.30
CA ARG A 8 2.52 7.03 -8.48
C ARG A 8 3.99 7.19 -8.12
N MET A 9 4.87 7.00 -9.09
CA MET A 9 6.32 6.99 -8.82
C MET A 9 6.89 8.35 -8.46
N SER A 10 6.18 9.44 -8.75
CA SER A 10 6.59 10.79 -8.38
C SER A 10 6.28 11.16 -6.93
N CYS A 11 5.60 10.28 -6.20
CA CYS A 11 5.20 10.53 -4.81
C CYS A 11 6.20 9.86 -3.85
N PRO A 12 6.90 10.65 -3.00
CA PRO A 12 7.89 10.06 -2.08
C PRO A 12 7.31 9.02 -1.12
N PHE A 13 6.11 9.27 -0.59
CA PHE A 13 5.48 8.31 0.32
C PHE A 13 5.01 7.06 -0.40
N CYS A 14 4.64 7.16 -1.68
CA CYS A 14 4.32 6.00 -2.50
C CYS A 14 5.55 5.11 -2.68
N VAL A 15 6.70 5.73 -2.95
CA VAL A 15 7.96 5.01 -3.10
C VAL A 15 8.37 4.35 -1.78
N ARG A 16 8.18 5.04 -0.66
CA ARG A 16 8.46 4.47 0.67
C ARG A 16 7.59 3.25 0.95
N ALA A 17 6.31 3.33 0.60
CA ALA A 17 5.40 2.21 0.77
C ALA A 17 5.83 1.01 -0.06
N LYS A 18 6.24 1.26 -1.30
CA LYS A 18 6.75 0.20 -2.18
C LYS A 18 7.99 -0.45 -1.59
N HIS A 19 8.94 0.34 -1.12
CA HIS A 19 10.18 -0.19 -0.53
C HIS A 19 9.90 -1.00 0.73
N LEU A 20 8.96 -0.56 1.55
CA LEU A 20 8.59 -1.29 2.75
C LEU A 20 7.98 -2.65 2.39
N ALA A 21 7.06 -2.67 1.44
CA ALA A 21 6.44 -3.92 0.98
C ALA A 21 7.48 -4.88 0.37
N GLU A 22 8.40 -4.34 -0.42
CA GLU A 22 9.48 -5.12 -1.01
C GLU A 22 10.37 -5.73 0.07
N HIS A 23 10.72 -4.95 1.09
CA HIS A 23 11.50 -5.44 2.22
C HIS A 23 10.78 -6.59 2.95
N LEU A 24 9.47 -6.43 3.18
CA LEU A 24 8.69 -7.45 3.86
C LEU A 24 8.60 -8.73 3.05
N GLU A 25 8.46 -8.61 1.73
CA GLU A 25 8.44 -9.78 0.86
C GLU A 25 9.80 -10.48 0.88
N ASN A 26 10.89 -9.73 0.75
CA ASN A 26 12.24 -10.30 0.76
C ASN A 26 12.58 -10.96 2.09
N SER A 27 12.00 -10.47 3.18
CA SER A 27 12.20 -11.03 4.52
C SER A 27 11.25 -12.18 4.84
N GLY A 28 10.37 -12.54 3.91
CA GLY A 28 9.41 -13.62 4.12
C GLY A 28 8.25 -13.27 5.06
N LYS A 29 8.02 -11.98 5.30
CA LYS A 29 6.98 -11.53 6.23
C LYS A 29 5.61 -11.40 5.56
N ILE A 30 5.58 -11.25 4.25
CA ILE A 30 4.35 -11.25 3.45
C ILE A 30 4.56 -12.17 2.26
N ASP A 31 3.46 -12.63 1.67
CA ASP A 31 3.51 -13.54 0.52
C ASP A 31 3.93 -12.82 -0.76
N GLY A 32 3.55 -11.57 -0.88
CA GLY A 32 3.89 -10.76 -2.02
C GLY A 32 3.21 -9.41 -1.96
N TYR A 33 3.54 -8.56 -2.96
CA TYR A 33 2.87 -7.26 -3.09
C TYR A 33 2.71 -6.91 -4.56
N ARG A 34 1.79 -6.00 -4.84
CA ARG A 34 1.64 -5.40 -6.16
C ARG A 34 1.61 -3.89 -6.00
N TYR A 35 2.42 -3.20 -6.81
CA TYR A 35 2.39 -1.75 -6.90
C TYR A 35 1.62 -1.36 -8.15
N VAL A 36 0.52 -0.65 -7.97
CA VAL A 36 -0.30 -0.16 -9.07
C VAL A 36 0.07 1.30 -9.32
N ASP A 37 0.72 1.55 -10.46
CA ASP A 37 1.03 2.91 -10.89
C ASP A 37 -0.24 3.48 -11.53
N MET A 38 -0.94 4.33 -10.78
CA MET A 38 -2.27 4.80 -11.16
C MET A 38 -2.31 5.47 -12.53
N PRO A 39 -1.38 6.40 -12.87
CA PRO A 39 -1.42 7.01 -14.20
C PRO A 39 -1.24 6.00 -15.33
N SER A 40 -0.34 5.05 -15.17
CA SER A 40 -0.07 4.05 -16.21
C SER A 40 -1.22 3.09 -16.43
N GLU A 41 -1.92 2.73 -15.35
CA GLU A 41 -2.98 1.72 -15.39
C GLU A 41 -4.37 2.32 -15.49
N GLY A 42 -4.47 3.65 -15.57
CA GLY A 42 -5.75 4.33 -15.71
C GLY A 42 -6.64 4.21 -14.47
N VAL A 43 -6.03 4.04 -13.30
CA VAL A 43 -6.78 3.95 -12.03
C VAL A 43 -6.90 5.34 -11.42
N THR A 44 -8.11 5.71 -11.01
CA THR A 44 -8.38 7.01 -10.39
C THR A 44 -8.62 6.86 -8.89
N LYS A 45 -8.55 7.98 -8.18
CA LYS A 45 -8.90 8.00 -6.75
C LYS A 45 -10.34 7.55 -6.51
N GLU A 46 -11.24 7.86 -7.46
CA GLU A 46 -12.64 7.44 -7.38
C GLU A 46 -12.78 5.93 -7.48
N ASP A 47 -11.97 5.29 -8.33
CA ASP A 47 -11.95 3.84 -8.43
C ASP A 47 -11.55 3.21 -7.10
N ILE A 48 -10.53 3.77 -6.45
CA ILE A 48 -10.08 3.28 -5.14
C ILE A 48 -11.15 3.53 -4.08
N ALA A 49 -11.80 4.70 -4.12
CA ALA A 49 -12.85 5.05 -3.17
C ALA A 49 -13.99 4.05 -3.20
N LYS A 50 -14.36 3.57 -4.38
CA LYS A 50 -15.41 2.55 -4.53
C LYS A 50 -15.04 1.25 -3.80
N THR A 51 -13.79 0.83 -3.92
CA THR A 51 -13.31 -0.37 -3.27
C THR A 51 -13.14 -0.17 -1.76
N ALA A 52 -12.66 1.00 -1.36
CA ALA A 52 -12.43 1.31 0.06
C ALA A 52 -13.74 1.60 0.81
N GLY A 53 -14.78 2.01 0.11
CA GLY A 53 -16.05 2.37 0.74
C GLY A 53 -16.06 3.74 1.40
N LYS A 54 -15.13 4.61 1.02
CA LYS A 54 -15.03 5.97 1.56
C LYS A 54 -14.25 6.87 0.59
N PRO A 55 -14.39 8.21 0.70
CA PRO A 55 -13.64 9.12 -0.18
C PRO A 55 -12.13 8.95 -0.03
N ILE A 56 -11.43 9.06 -1.15
CA ILE A 56 -9.97 8.96 -1.20
C ILE A 56 -9.43 10.28 -1.77
N HIS A 57 -8.54 10.93 -1.01
CA HIS A 57 -8.00 12.24 -1.40
C HIS A 57 -6.49 12.24 -1.59
N THR A 58 -5.79 11.25 -1.06
CA THR A 58 -4.33 11.21 -1.07
C THR A 58 -3.81 9.87 -1.60
N VAL A 59 -2.53 9.84 -1.95
CA VAL A 59 -1.80 8.63 -2.30
C VAL A 59 -0.54 8.57 -1.46
N PRO A 60 -0.01 7.40 -1.14
CA PRO A 60 -0.48 6.07 -1.54
C PRO A 60 -1.74 5.63 -0.82
N GLN A 61 -2.44 4.64 -1.39
CA GLN A 61 -3.53 3.96 -0.70
C GLN A 61 -3.23 2.47 -0.73
N ILE A 62 -3.29 1.84 0.43
CA ILE A 62 -2.75 0.51 0.63
C ILE A 62 -3.83 -0.43 1.16
N PHE A 63 -3.88 -1.62 0.56
CA PHE A 63 -4.79 -2.68 0.96
C PHE A 63 -3.97 -3.90 1.37
N VAL A 64 -4.39 -4.57 2.43
CA VAL A 64 -3.80 -5.84 2.88
C VAL A 64 -4.91 -6.88 2.86
N ASP A 65 -4.70 -7.93 2.08
CA ASP A 65 -5.70 -9.00 1.87
C ASP A 65 -7.07 -8.40 1.54
N GLN A 66 -7.08 -7.40 0.64
CA GLN A 66 -8.27 -6.72 0.15
C GLN A 66 -8.95 -5.79 1.17
N GLN A 67 -8.33 -5.61 2.34
CA GLN A 67 -8.84 -4.69 3.35
C GLN A 67 -8.09 -3.37 3.25
N HIS A 68 -8.82 -2.26 3.17
CA HIS A 68 -8.22 -0.92 3.09
C HIS A 68 -7.54 -0.56 4.42
N ILE A 69 -6.26 -0.26 4.35
CA ILE A 69 -5.46 0.13 5.52
C ILE A 69 -5.31 1.64 5.60
N GLY A 70 -5.08 2.29 4.48
CA GLY A 70 -4.87 3.73 4.41
C GLY A 70 -3.63 4.10 3.64
N GLY A 71 -2.94 5.15 4.07
CA GLY A 71 -1.72 5.64 3.44
C GLY A 71 -0.47 4.99 4.02
N PHE A 72 0.68 5.62 3.76
CA PHE A 72 1.96 5.08 4.23
C PHE A 72 2.04 5.03 5.76
N THR A 73 1.60 6.09 6.44
CA THR A 73 1.67 6.13 7.91
C THR A 73 0.87 4.99 8.54
N GLU A 74 -0.34 4.76 8.03
CA GLU A 74 -1.20 3.67 8.49
C GLU A 74 -0.60 2.31 8.18
N PHE A 75 0.02 2.17 7.01
CA PHE A 75 0.68 0.92 6.62
C PHE A 75 1.89 0.65 7.51
N ASP A 76 2.71 1.66 7.76
CA ASP A 76 3.88 1.55 8.63
C ASP A 76 3.44 1.12 10.03
N GLN A 77 2.39 1.74 10.57
CA GLN A 77 1.84 1.40 11.87
C GLN A 77 1.28 -0.03 11.89
N TYR A 78 0.57 -0.43 10.84
CA TYR A 78 0.04 -1.78 10.70
C TYR A 78 1.18 -2.82 10.75
N VAL A 79 2.25 -2.56 10.02
CA VAL A 79 3.41 -3.46 9.96
C VAL A 79 4.06 -3.58 11.35
N ARG A 80 4.17 -2.48 12.09
CA ARG A 80 4.73 -2.50 13.44
C ARG A 80 3.83 -3.22 14.42
N ASP A 81 2.52 -2.97 14.36
CA ASP A 81 1.53 -3.61 15.23
C ASP A 81 1.47 -5.11 15.02
N LYS A 82 1.67 -5.57 13.79
CA LYS A 82 1.70 -6.99 13.46
C LYS A 82 3.09 -7.61 13.64
N GLN A 83 4.07 -6.81 14.10
CA GLN A 83 5.45 -7.26 14.34
C GLN A 83 6.10 -7.87 13.10
N LEU A 84 5.82 -7.27 11.94
CA LEU A 84 6.37 -7.74 10.67
C LEU A 84 7.78 -7.22 10.41
N LEU A 85 8.18 -6.15 11.10
CA LEU A 85 9.54 -5.64 11.02
C LEU A 85 10.39 -6.34 12.07
N ALA A 86 11.61 -6.71 11.68
CA ALA A 86 12.57 -7.26 12.62
C ALA A 86 12.94 -6.20 13.64
N SER A 87 12.93 -6.56 14.89
CA SER A 87 13.35 -5.67 15.96
C SER A 87 14.87 -5.74 16.14
#